data_01f51875edd6513990a220f5642b0c77
#
_entry.id   01f51875edd6513990a220f5642b0c77
#
_cell.length_a   1.000
_cell.length_b   1.000
_cell.length_c   1.000
_cell.angle_alpha   90.00
_cell.angle_beta   90.00
_cell.angle_gamma   90.00
#
_symmetry.space_group_name_H-M   'P 1'
#
loop_
_entity.id
_entity.type
_entity.pdbx_description
1 polymer ?
#
loop_
_entity_poly.entity_id
_entity_poly.type
_entity_poly.pdbx_seq_one_letter_code
_entity_poly.pdbx_strand_id
1 'polypeptide(L)'
;MRKKIIAGNWKMNMTITEAKALCDKLIPIADTDSVDVVFCVPAIDISTVVDKVKGSHIAVGAENLYFEDKGAYTGEISADMLVDAGVKYVIMGHSERRGYFHETDADINKKAKKALEKGLTPIICCGESLEQREAGIYFEWIAMQIKNAFQGIPAGDAEKAVIAYEPIWAIGTGKTASAEQAEEVCAHIRKVISEVYSKETAEEIRIQYGGSMNSGNCKELLSKPDIDGGLIGGASLKEEFAKIVHYNE
;
A
#
# COMPACT_ATOMS: atom_id res chain seq x y z
N MET A 1 2.17 20.12 -2.93
CA MET A 1 1.86 19.12 -1.86
C MET A 1 1.32 17.88 -2.58
N ARG A 2 1.83 16.70 -2.29
CA ARG A 2 1.38 15.43 -2.91
C ARG A 2 -0.06 15.11 -2.51
N LYS A 3 -0.87 14.62 -3.45
CA LYS A 3 -2.23 14.18 -3.18
C LYS A 3 -2.19 12.98 -2.23
N LYS A 4 -2.94 13.02 -1.15
CA LYS A 4 -2.99 11.92 -0.18
C LYS A 4 -3.64 10.68 -0.79
N ILE A 5 -3.22 9.49 -0.33
CA ILE A 5 -3.79 8.20 -0.75
C ILE A 5 -4.18 7.37 0.47
N ILE A 6 -5.44 6.98 0.55
CA ILE A 6 -5.98 6.13 1.61
C ILE A 6 -6.38 4.79 1.00
N ALA A 7 -5.55 3.78 1.20
CA ALA A 7 -5.74 2.44 0.68
C ALA A 7 -6.20 1.50 1.81
N GLY A 8 -7.35 0.87 1.63
CA GLY A 8 -7.84 -0.18 2.52
C GLY A 8 -7.28 -1.53 2.09
N ASN A 9 -6.47 -2.16 2.92
CA ASN A 9 -6.02 -3.53 2.74
C ASN A 9 -6.99 -4.46 3.48
N TRP A 10 -7.86 -5.13 2.73
CA TRP A 10 -8.87 -6.02 3.33
C TRP A 10 -8.28 -7.32 3.85
N LYS A 11 -7.08 -7.66 3.38
CA LYS A 11 -6.39 -8.91 3.71
C LYS A 11 -7.28 -10.12 3.37
N MET A 12 -7.14 -11.25 4.05
CA MET A 12 -7.96 -12.44 3.84
C MET A 12 -9.30 -12.31 4.60
N ASN A 13 -10.11 -11.35 4.19
CA ASN A 13 -11.44 -11.11 4.76
C ASN A 13 -12.48 -10.90 3.65
N MET A 14 -13.74 -11.09 3.99
CA MET A 14 -14.92 -10.95 3.15
C MET A 14 -15.12 -12.11 2.16
N THR A 15 -16.30 -12.62 2.15
CA THR A 15 -16.87 -13.41 1.06
C THR A 15 -17.46 -12.45 0.03
N ILE A 16 -17.73 -12.90 -1.19
CA ILE A 16 -18.33 -12.06 -2.25
C ILE A 16 -19.59 -11.33 -1.77
N THR A 17 -20.42 -12.00 -0.97
CA THR A 17 -21.66 -11.42 -0.42
C THR A 17 -21.35 -10.31 0.59
N GLU A 18 -20.38 -10.54 1.49
CA GLU A 18 -19.94 -9.55 2.48
C GLU A 18 -19.23 -8.37 1.81
N ALA A 19 -18.40 -8.63 0.79
CA ALA A 19 -17.74 -7.59 0.00
C ALA A 19 -18.75 -6.65 -0.67
N LYS A 20 -19.82 -7.19 -1.27
CA LYS A 20 -20.93 -6.40 -1.80
C LYS A 20 -21.58 -5.51 -0.73
N ALA A 21 -21.91 -6.10 0.41
CA ALA A 21 -22.55 -5.39 1.51
C ALA A 21 -21.63 -4.29 2.11
N LEU A 22 -20.33 -4.55 2.17
CA LEU A 22 -19.35 -3.56 2.64
C LEU A 22 -19.21 -2.40 1.63
N CYS A 23 -19.13 -2.70 0.34
CA CYS A 23 -19.12 -1.66 -0.70
C CYS A 23 -20.37 -0.77 -0.65
N ASP A 24 -21.57 -1.37 -0.48
CA ASP A 24 -22.83 -0.64 -0.38
C ASP A 24 -22.86 0.35 0.81
N LYS A 25 -22.11 0.05 1.88
CA LYS A 25 -21.96 0.93 3.04
C LYS A 25 -20.86 1.98 2.84
N LEU A 26 -19.70 1.57 2.31
CA LEU A 26 -18.52 2.44 2.28
C LEU A 26 -18.54 3.43 1.11
N ILE A 27 -18.99 3.04 -0.07
CA ILE A 27 -18.95 3.91 -1.26
C ILE A 27 -19.66 5.24 -1.01
N PRO A 28 -20.90 5.29 -0.46
CA PRO A 28 -21.60 6.56 -0.27
C PRO A 28 -20.94 7.52 0.72
N ILE A 29 -20.07 7.01 1.59
CA ILE A 29 -19.44 7.79 2.68
C ILE A 29 -17.93 7.97 2.53
N ALA A 30 -17.30 7.27 1.59
CA ALA A 30 -15.85 7.35 1.35
C ALA A 30 -15.52 7.85 -0.06
N ASP A 31 -16.51 8.05 -0.94
CA ASP A 31 -16.28 8.56 -2.28
C ASP A 31 -15.95 10.05 -2.26
N THR A 32 -14.78 10.40 -2.74
CA THR A 32 -14.29 11.78 -2.82
C THR A 32 -13.19 11.88 -3.88
N ASP A 33 -12.99 13.08 -4.42
CA ASP A 33 -11.86 13.43 -5.31
C ASP A 33 -10.71 14.13 -4.57
N SER A 34 -10.89 14.47 -3.30
CA SER A 34 -9.90 15.20 -2.50
C SER A 34 -8.67 14.35 -2.15
N VAL A 35 -8.84 13.04 -2.00
CA VAL A 35 -7.79 12.05 -1.79
C VAL A 35 -7.99 10.88 -2.76
N ASP A 36 -6.94 10.10 -3.03
CA ASP A 36 -7.08 8.85 -3.76
C ASP A 36 -7.55 7.76 -2.79
N VAL A 37 -8.75 7.24 -2.99
CA VAL A 37 -9.31 6.14 -2.19
C VAL A 37 -9.14 4.83 -2.95
N VAL A 38 -8.57 3.81 -2.30
CA VAL A 38 -8.32 2.50 -2.92
C VAL A 38 -8.86 1.39 -2.03
N PHE A 39 -9.63 0.47 -2.59
CA PHE A 39 -9.99 -0.79 -1.94
C PHE A 39 -9.09 -1.89 -2.48
N CYS A 40 -8.10 -2.34 -1.69
CA CYS A 40 -7.25 -3.49 -2.00
C CYS A 40 -7.91 -4.73 -1.41
N VAL A 41 -8.35 -5.63 -2.28
CA VAL A 41 -9.27 -6.72 -1.94
C VAL A 41 -8.71 -8.08 -2.35
N PRO A 42 -9.16 -9.18 -1.71
CA PRO A 42 -8.84 -10.54 -2.15
C PRO A 42 -9.19 -10.77 -3.62
N ALA A 43 -8.41 -11.60 -4.29
CA ALA A 43 -8.56 -11.85 -5.73
C ALA A 43 -9.98 -12.30 -6.13
N ILE A 44 -10.64 -13.07 -5.26
CA ILE A 44 -12.00 -13.56 -5.50
C ILE A 44 -13.05 -12.43 -5.51
N ASP A 45 -12.77 -11.31 -4.90
CA ASP A 45 -13.69 -10.17 -4.76
C ASP A 45 -13.47 -9.08 -5.81
N ILE A 46 -12.33 -9.11 -6.54
CA ILE A 46 -11.92 -8.05 -7.47
C ILE A 46 -13.03 -7.67 -8.45
N SER A 47 -13.55 -8.61 -9.22
CA SER A 47 -14.57 -8.31 -10.23
C SER A 47 -15.84 -7.72 -9.62
N THR A 48 -16.24 -8.24 -8.47
CA THR A 48 -17.39 -7.75 -7.72
C THR A 48 -17.20 -6.32 -7.23
N VAL A 49 -16.03 -6.01 -6.66
CA VAL A 49 -15.74 -4.67 -6.12
C VAL A 49 -15.54 -3.67 -7.26
N VAL A 50 -14.89 -4.06 -8.36
CA VAL A 50 -14.78 -3.23 -9.57
C VAL A 50 -16.15 -2.84 -10.11
N ASP A 51 -17.09 -3.78 -10.18
CA ASP A 51 -18.46 -3.48 -10.60
C ASP A 51 -19.18 -2.51 -9.64
N LYS A 52 -18.96 -2.67 -8.34
CA LYS A 52 -19.58 -1.82 -7.30
C LYS A 52 -19.08 -0.39 -7.31
N VAL A 53 -17.77 -0.16 -7.53
CA VAL A 53 -17.19 1.20 -7.51
C VAL A 53 -17.38 1.96 -8.82
N LYS A 54 -18.00 1.37 -9.84
CA LYS A 54 -18.29 2.06 -11.10
C LYS A 54 -19.07 3.35 -10.87
N GLY A 55 -18.57 4.44 -11.41
CA GLY A 55 -19.17 5.76 -11.26
C GLY A 55 -18.76 6.53 -10.01
N SER A 56 -17.90 5.95 -9.16
CA SER A 56 -17.24 6.64 -8.06
C SER A 56 -15.77 6.97 -8.39
N HIS A 57 -15.10 7.73 -7.52
CA HIS A 57 -13.66 8.02 -7.60
C HIS A 57 -12.80 6.93 -6.94
N ILE A 58 -13.43 5.92 -6.34
CA ILE A 58 -12.73 4.84 -5.64
C ILE A 58 -12.11 3.88 -6.64
N ALA A 59 -10.81 3.63 -6.47
CA ALA A 59 -10.09 2.65 -7.26
C ALA A 59 -10.04 1.27 -6.58
N VAL A 60 -9.85 0.21 -7.37
CA VAL A 60 -9.65 -1.13 -6.85
C VAL A 60 -8.17 -1.51 -6.95
N GLY A 61 -7.66 -2.10 -5.88
CA GLY A 61 -6.34 -2.69 -5.79
C GLY A 61 -6.42 -4.22 -5.60
N ALA A 62 -5.36 -4.91 -6.02
CA ALA A 62 -5.13 -6.30 -5.67
C ALA A 62 -4.14 -6.39 -4.50
N GLU A 63 -4.17 -7.49 -3.76
CA GLU A 63 -3.29 -7.73 -2.61
C GLU A 63 -1.99 -8.44 -2.98
N ASN A 64 -1.87 -8.89 -4.22
CA ASN A 64 -0.68 -9.54 -4.79
C ASN A 64 -0.80 -9.67 -6.31
N LEU A 65 0.34 -9.90 -6.98
CA LEU A 65 0.44 -10.43 -8.34
C LEU A 65 1.66 -11.34 -8.46
N TYR A 66 1.71 -12.14 -9.54
CA TYR A 66 2.92 -12.82 -9.94
C TYR A 66 3.58 -12.10 -11.12
N PHE A 67 4.90 -12.19 -11.25
CA PHE A 67 5.68 -11.41 -12.21
C PHE A 67 5.77 -12.02 -13.61
N GLU A 68 5.24 -13.24 -13.81
CA GLU A 68 5.15 -13.85 -15.12
C GLU A 68 3.82 -13.53 -15.80
N ASP A 69 3.83 -13.37 -17.13
CA ASP A 69 2.62 -13.01 -17.89
C ASP A 69 1.61 -14.17 -17.93
N LYS A 70 2.11 -15.42 -18.05
CA LYS A 70 1.30 -16.65 -18.07
C LYS A 70 2.18 -17.88 -17.91
N GLY A 71 1.59 -19.02 -17.59
CA GLY A 71 2.33 -20.28 -17.55
C GLY A 71 1.88 -21.25 -16.46
N ALA A 72 2.76 -22.20 -16.13
CA ALA A 72 2.50 -23.25 -15.15
C ALA A 72 2.77 -22.74 -13.72
N TYR A 73 1.98 -21.77 -13.28
CA TYR A 73 2.04 -21.12 -11.96
C TYR A 73 0.71 -21.26 -11.26
N THR A 74 0.32 -22.48 -10.94
CA THR A 74 -1.00 -22.81 -10.38
C THR A 74 -1.28 -21.98 -9.11
N GLY A 75 -2.38 -21.22 -9.14
CA GLY A 75 -2.81 -20.36 -8.01
C GLY A 75 -2.37 -18.91 -8.12
N GLU A 76 -1.43 -18.57 -9.02
CA GLU A 76 -0.97 -17.20 -9.21
C GLU A 76 -1.86 -16.40 -10.17
N ILE A 77 -1.80 -15.07 -10.03
CA ILE A 77 -2.55 -14.11 -10.83
C ILE A 77 -1.55 -13.17 -11.51
N SER A 78 -1.61 -13.09 -12.84
CA SER A 78 -0.74 -12.21 -13.61
C SER A 78 -1.21 -10.76 -13.60
N ALA A 79 -0.30 -9.84 -13.95
CA ALA A 79 -0.64 -8.43 -14.11
C ALA A 79 -1.70 -8.21 -15.21
N ASP A 80 -1.63 -8.95 -16.33
CA ASP A 80 -2.62 -8.85 -17.40
C ASP A 80 -4.03 -9.23 -16.93
N MET A 81 -4.17 -10.27 -16.08
CA MET A 81 -5.45 -10.65 -15.47
C MET A 81 -6.01 -9.52 -14.58
N LEU A 82 -5.14 -8.83 -13.83
CA LEU A 82 -5.55 -7.71 -12.98
C LEU A 82 -5.98 -6.49 -13.80
N VAL A 83 -5.25 -6.16 -14.85
CA VAL A 83 -5.59 -5.06 -15.77
C VAL A 83 -6.92 -5.30 -16.44
N ASP A 84 -7.14 -6.51 -16.98
CA ASP A 84 -8.40 -6.91 -17.62
C ASP A 84 -9.58 -6.85 -16.65
N ALA A 85 -9.35 -7.23 -15.39
CA ALA A 85 -10.36 -7.12 -14.33
C ALA A 85 -10.65 -5.67 -13.87
N GLY A 86 -9.90 -4.67 -14.32
CA GLY A 86 -10.09 -3.26 -13.98
C GLY A 86 -9.35 -2.76 -12.74
N VAL A 87 -8.39 -3.53 -12.23
CA VAL A 87 -7.53 -3.15 -11.11
C VAL A 87 -6.60 -2.01 -11.52
N LYS A 88 -6.30 -1.09 -10.58
CA LYS A 88 -5.39 0.04 -10.77
C LYS A 88 -4.14 -0.04 -9.87
N TYR A 89 -4.27 -0.60 -8.70
CA TYR A 89 -3.20 -0.69 -7.70
C TYR A 89 -2.91 -2.14 -7.35
N VAL A 90 -1.71 -2.42 -6.85
CA VAL A 90 -1.38 -3.75 -6.34
C VAL A 90 -0.41 -3.66 -5.18
N ILE A 91 -0.77 -4.26 -4.03
CA ILE A 91 0.12 -4.39 -2.88
C ILE A 91 1.15 -5.47 -3.18
N MET A 92 2.41 -5.23 -2.80
CA MET A 92 3.48 -6.23 -2.88
C MET A 92 4.46 -6.07 -1.72
N GLY A 93 5.01 -7.19 -1.28
CA GLY A 93 5.97 -7.20 -0.19
C GLY A 93 5.38 -6.89 1.18
N HIS A 94 4.04 -7.00 1.35
CA HIS A 94 3.41 -6.86 2.66
C HIS A 94 4.07 -7.77 3.68
N SER A 95 4.22 -7.31 4.94
CA SER A 95 4.91 -8.04 6.00
C SER A 95 4.40 -9.48 6.20
N GLU A 96 3.10 -9.70 6.06
CA GLU A 96 2.50 -11.04 6.12
C GLU A 96 3.00 -11.95 4.98
N ARG A 97 3.15 -11.41 3.76
CA ARG A 97 3.67 -12.18 2.63
C ARG A 97 5.16 -12.49 2.77
N ARG A 98 5.94 -11.54 3.28
CA ARG A 98 7.35 -11.77 3.61
C ARG A 98 7.51 -12.83 4.71
N GLY A 99 6.70 -12.76 5.76
CA GLY A 99 6.77 -13.65 6.90
C GLY A 99 6.20 -15.04 6.65
N TYR A 100 5.00 -15.15 6.10
CA TYR A 100 4.29 -16.42 5.96
C TYR A 100 4.54 -17.11 4.62
N PHE A 101 4.77 -16.36 3.55
CA PHE A 101 4.90 -16.88 2.19
C PHE A 101 6.31 -16.69 1.63
N HIS A 102 7.27 -16.25 2.47
CA HIS A 102 8.69 -16.12 2.14
C HIS A 102 8.96 -15.23 0.91
N GLU A 103 8.15 -14.21 0.70
CA GLU A 103 8.31 -13.26 -0.39
C GLU A 103 9.60 -12.45 -0.19
N THR A 104 10.52 -12.53 -1.16
CA THR A 104 11.84 -11.89 -1.08
C THR A 104 11.85 -10.51 -1.73
N ASP A 105 12.85 -9.67 -1.40
CA ASP A 105 13.04 -8.38 -2.07
C ASP A 105 13.25 -8.55 -3.59
N ALA A 106 13.88 -9.64 -4.02
CA ALA A 106 14.06 -9.95 -5.44
C ALA A 106 12.72 -10.24 -6.14
N ASP A 107 11.80 -10.94 -5.47
CA ASP A 107 10.46 -11.18 -6.00
C ASP A 107 9.66 -9.87 -6.07
N ILE A 108 9.76 -9.04 -5.04
CA ILE A 108 9.10 -7.73 -4.99
C ILE A 108 9.59 -6.82 -6.12
N ASN A 109 10.89 -6.78 -6.38
CA ASN A 109 11.45 -6.03 -7.50
C ASN A 109 10.88 -6.49 -8.86
N LYS A 110 10.81 -7.83 -9.09
CA LYS A 110 10.23 -8.38 -10.33
C LYS A 110 8.75 -8.01 -10.44
N LYS A 111 7.99 -8.11 -9.34
CA LYS A 111 6.57 -7.74 -9.28
C LYS A 111 6.36 -6.24 -9.54
N ALA A 112 7.18 -5.38 -8.94
CA ALA A 112 7.12 -3.93 -9.15
C ALA A 112 7.36 -3.56 -10.62
N LYS A 113 8.41 -4.13 -11.24
CA LYS A 113 8.69 -3.95 -12.67
C LYS A 113 7.52 -4.40 -13.54
N LYS A 114 6.96 -5.58 -13.26
CA LYS A 114 5.82 -6.12 -14.01
C LYS A 114 4.56 -5.26 -13.85
N ALA A 115 4.26 -4.81 -12.64
CA ALA A 115 3.13 -3.91 -12.40
C ALA A 115 3.26 -2.61 -13.20
N LEU A 116 4.42 -1.96 -13.13
CA LEU A 116 4.71 -0.71 -13.85
C LEU A 116 4.67 -0.91 -15.38
N GLU A 117 5.24 -2.00 -15.89
CA GLU A 117 5.18 -2.39 -17.32
C GLU A 117 3.74 -2.47 -17.83
N LYS A 118 2.82 -2.98 -17.01
CA LYS A 118 1.41 -3.18 -17.36
C LYS A 118 0.51 -2.00 -16.98
N GLY A 119 1.08 -0.91 -16.48
CA GLY A 119 0.35 0.31 -16.11
C GLY A 119 -0.41 0.23 -14.79
N LEU A 120 -0.08 -0.75 -13.94
CA LEU A 120 -0.55 -0.82 -12.56
C LEU A 120 0.34 0.03 -11.66
N THR A 121 -0.24 0.63 -10.63
CA THR A 121 0.49 1.34 -9.58
C THR A 121 0.86 0.36 -8.46
N PRO A 122 2.15 0.02 -8.28
CA PRO A 122 2.57 -0.81 -7.16
C PRO A 122 2.52 -0.04 -5.85
N ILE A 123 1.99 -0.67 -4.78
CA ILE A 123 2.12 -0.26 -3.39
C ILE A 123 3.17 -1.18 -2.77
N ILE A 124 4.40 -0.69 -2.65
CA ILE A 124 5.55 -1.49 -2.22
C ILE A 124 5.72 -1.37 -0.72
N CYS A 125 5.52 -2.46 0.00
CA CYS A 125 5.64 -2.51 1.45
C CYS A 125 7.08 -2.75 1.90
N CYS A 126 7.51 -1.99 2.90
CA CYS A 126 8.78 -2.17 3.61
C CYS A 126 8.57 -1.93 5.11
N GLY A 127 9.45 -2.47 5.92
CA GLY A 127 9.36 -2.27 7.36
C GLY A 127 10.29 -3.16 8.16
N GLU A 128 10.44 -2.84 9.43
CA GLU A 128 11.32 -3.51 10.36
C GLU A 128 10.56 -4.28 11.45
N SER A 129 11.19 -5.34 11.94
CA SER A 129 10.76 -6.06 13.14
C SER A 129 11.12 -5.30 14.42
N LEU A 130 10.54 -5.72 15.55
CA LEU A 130 10.90 -5.17 16.86
C LEU A 130 12.39 -5.39 17.17
N GLU A 131 12.92 -6.57 16.85
CA GLU A 131 14.32 -6.91 17.04
C GLU A 131 15.26 -5.97 16.28
N GLN A 132 14.94 -5.68 15.01
CA GLN A 132 15.72 -4.75 14.19
C GLN A 132 15.65 -3.32 14.71
N ARG A 133 14.48 -2.91 15.23
CA ARG A 133 14.32 -1.59 15.83
C ARG A 133 15.09 -1.45 17.14
N GLU A 134 15.01 -2.44 18.03
CA GLU A 134 15.73 -2.46 19.31
C GLU A 134 17.26 -2.56 19.11
N ALA A 135 17.70 -3.27 18.07
CA ALA A 135 19.11 -3.32 17.67
C ALA A 135 19.63 -2.01 17.02
N GLY A 136 18.74 -1.05 16.73
CA GLY A 136 19.11 0.23 16.12
C GLY A 136 19.51 0.16 14.64
N ILE A 137 19.20 -0.96 13.94
CA ILE A 137 19.56 -1.19 12.53
C ILE A 137 18.38 -0.99 11.56
N TYR A 138 17.28 -0.43 12.02
CA TYR A 138 16.05 -0.32 11.21
C TYR A 138 16.19 0.61 9.99
N PHE A 139 16.99 1.64 10.07
CA PHE A 139 17.24 2.52 8.93
C PHE A 139 17.99 1.80 7.81
N GLU A 140 19.05 1.07 8.13
CA GLU A 140 19.84 0.28 7.19
C GLU A 140 18.98 -0.82 6.58
N TRP A 141 18.15 -1.47 7.40
CA TRP A 141 17.25 -2.52 6.96
C TRP A 141 16.23 -2.00 5.94
N ILE A 142 15.54 -0.91 6.26
CA ILE A 142 14.57 -0.28 5.37
C ILE A 142 15.24 0.25 4.11
N ALA A 143 16.40 0.89 4.22
CA ALA A 143 17.17 1.36 3.06
C ALA A 143 17.53 0.20 2.13
N MET A 144 17.91 -0.96 2.65
CA MET A 144 18.19 -2.16 1.86
C MET A 144 16.93 -2.63 1.13
N GLN A 145 15.78 -2.74 1.80
CA GLN A 145 14.52 -3.14 1.18
C GLN A 145 14.12 -2.18 0.05
N ILE A 146 14.21 -0.89 0.25
CA ILE A 146 13.89 0.13 -0.76
C ILE A 146 14.84 0.03 -1.95
N LYS A 147 16.16 -0.01 -1.72
CA LYS A 147 17.16 -0.11 -2.80
C LYS A 147 16.95 -1.37 -3.65
N ASN A 148 16.65 -2.51 -3.01
CA ASN A 148 16.38 -3.76 -3.69
C ASN A 148 15.06 -3.69 -4.49
N ALA A 149 13.98 -3.18 -3.90
CA ALA A 149 12.68 -3.09 -4.56
C ALA A 149 12.72 -2.21 -5.81
N PHE A 150 13.49 -1.12 -5.78
CA PHE A 150 13.60 -0.17 -6.89
C PHE A 150 14.77 -0.46 -7.85
N GLN A 151 15.55 -1.51 -7.61
CA GLN A 151 16.72 -1.84 -8.45
C GLN A 151 16.35 -1.98 -9.93
N GLY A 152 16.95 -1.12 -10.78
CA GLY A 152 16.79 -1.15 -12.24
C GLY A 152 15.39 -0.71 -12.71
N ILE A 153 14.61 0.00 -11.88
CA ILE A 153 13.39 0.71 -12.30
C ILE A 153 13.81 2.12 -12.72
N PRO A 154 13.43 2.61 -13.91
CA PRO A 154 13.73 3.99 -14.34
C PRO A 154 13.02 5.03 -13.46
N ALA A 155 13.60 6.22 -13.29
CA ALA A 155 13.04 7.29 -12.44
C ALA A 155 11.58 7.63 -12.78
N GLY A 156 11.26 7.83 -14.06
CA GLY A 156 9.90 8.16 -14.50
C GLY A 156 8.85 7.04 -14.26
N ASP A 157 9.29 5.79 -14.07
CA ASP A 157 8.40 4.71 -13.64
C ASP A 157 8.34 4.63 -12.12
N ALA A 158 9.45 4.88 -11.42
CA ALA A 158 9.50 4.92 -9.97
C ALA A 158 8.52 5.97 -9.38
N GLU A 159 8.35 7.11 -10.03
CA GLU A 159 7.42 8.19 -9.64
C GLU A 159 5.96 7.74 -9.59
N LYS A 160 5.61 6.67 -10.31
CA LYS A 160 4.26 6.10 -10.31
C LYS A 160 4.01 5.15 -9.14
N ALA A 161 5.05 4.75 -8.44
CA ALA A 161 4.93 3.83 -7.31
C ALA A 161 4.47 4.54 -6.03
N VAL A 162 3.89 3.76 -5.13
CA VAL A 162 3.60 4.15 -3.76
C VAL A 162 4.43 3.26 -2.84
N ILE A 163 4.99 3.81 -1.77
CA ILE A 163 5.68 3.03 -0.75
C ILE A 163 4.81 2.99 0.50
N ALA A 164 4.68 1.82 1.13
CA ALA A 164 3.96 1.66 2.39
C ALA A 164 4.95 1.24 3.48
N TYR A 165 5.17 2.11 4.46
CA TYR A 165 5.99 1.81 5.62
C TYR A 165 5.18 1.07 6.68
N GLU A 166 5.60 -0.14 7.00
CA GLU A 166 4.98 -1.01 7.99
C GLU A 166 5.90 -1.19 9.21
N PRO A 167 5.67 -0.49 10.34
CA PRO A 167 6.32 -0.88 11.61
C PRO A 167 5.76 -2.23 12.05
N ILE A 168 6.42 -3.35 11.66
CA ILE A 168 5.88 -4.72 11.86
C ILE A 168 5.58 -4.99 13.33
N TRP A 169 6.39 -4.42 14.23
CA TRP A 169 6.22 -4.49 15.68
C TRP A 169 4.93 -3.80 16.19
N ALA A 170 4.30 -2.97 15.38
CA ALA A 170 3.07 -2.25 15.71
C ALA A 170 1.85 -2.76 14.93
N ILE A 171 1.98 -3.85 14.13
CA ILE A 171 0.87 -4.42 13.35
C ILE A 171 0.22 -5.54 14.15
N GLY A 172 -1.07 -5.37 14.53
CA GLY A 172 -1.84 -6.41 15.23
C GLY A 172 -1.39 -6.72 16.66
N THR A 173 -0.45 -5.94 17.22
CA THR A 173 0.12 -6.17 18.55
C THR A 173 -0.54 -5.33 19.65
N GLY A 174 -1.43 -4.41 19.28
CA GLY A 174 -1.97 -3.40 20.20
C GLY A 174 -1.00 -2.24 20.48
N LYS A 175 0.24 -2.29 19.98
CA LYS A 175 1.18 -1.15 19.98
C LYS A 175 0.92 -0.28 18.74
N THR A 176 1.18 1.01 18.87
CA THR A 176 1.08 1.97 17.76
C THR A 176 2.36 2.81 17.76
N ALA A 177 2.97 2.99 16.59
CA ALA A 177 4.05 3.97 16.47
C ALA A 177 3.49 5.37 16.68
N SER A 178 4.25 6.24 17.36
CA SER A 178 3.87 7.66 17.41
C SER A 178 3.97 8.30 16.03
N ALA A 179 3.31 9.43 15.82
CA ALA A 179 3.37 10.15 14.56
C ALA A 179 4.79 10.60 14.23
N GLU A 180 5.61 10.92 15.24
CA GLU A 180 7.03 11.26 15.11
C GLU A 180 7.86 10.05 14.68
N GLN A 181 7.62 8.87 15.25
CA GLN A 181 8.30 7.63 14.87
C GLN A 181 7.95 7.22 13.43
N ALA A 182 6.70 7.41 13.03
CA ALA A 182 6.25 7.14 11.66
C ALA A 182 6.90 8.12 10.67
N GLU A 183 6.90 9.41 11.01
CA GLU A 183 7.52 10.47 10.21
C GLU A 183 9.02 10.26 10.05
N GLU A 184 9.74 9.96 11.12
CA GLU A 184 11.18 9.70 11.09
C GLU A 184 11.54 8.66 10.02
N VAL A 185 10.78 7.57 9.94
CA VAL A 185 11.05 6.50 8.97
C VAL A 185 10.56 6.89 7.56
N CYS A 186 9.42 7.53 7.42
CA CYS A 186 8.93 8.00 6.12
C CYS A 186 9.90 9.04 5.51
N ALA A 187 10.43 9.96 6.30
CA ALA A 187 11.47 10.90 5.88
C ALA A 187 12.77 10.18 5.47
N HIS A 188 13.15 9.13 6.22
CA HIS A 188 14.31 8.31 5.86
C HIS A 188 14.09 7.59 4.51
N ILE A 189 12.91 6.99 4.29
CA ILE A 189 12.55 6.36 3.00
C ILE A 189 12.67 7.37 1.86
N ARG A 190 12.13 8.58 2.01
CA ARG A 190 12.23 9.64 1.00
C ARG A 190 13.66 10.03 0.73
N LYS A 191 14.49 10.14 1.76
CA LYS A 191 15.93 10.39 1.63
C LYS A 191 16.62 9.27 0.83
N VAL A 192 16.33 8.00 1.11
CA VAL A 192 16.90 6.85 0.38
C VAL A 192 16.50 6.90 -1.09
N ILE A 193 15.26 7.21 -1.43
CA ILE A 193 14.81 7.40 -2.81
C ILE A 193 15.56 8.56 -3.49
N SER A 194 15.76 9.66 -2.77
CA SER A 194 16.54 10.79 -3.28
C SER A 194 18.00 10.43 -3.58
N GLU A 195 18.59 9.54 -2.80
CA GLU A 195 19.94 9.01 -3.03
C GLU A 195 20.00 8.01 -4.21
N VAL A 196 18.93 7.23 -4.44
CA VAL A 196 18.85 6.25 -5.54
C VAL A 196 18.58 6.95 -6.88
N TYR A 197 17.77 7.98 -6.90
CA TYR A 197 17.33 8.71 -8.11
C TYR A 197 17.74 10.18 -8.05
N SER A 198 16.83 11.02 -7.56
CA SER A 198 17.03 12.44 -7.35
C SER A 198 16.01 12.95 -6.30
N LYS A 199 16.22 14.19 -5.85
CA LYS A 199 15.28 14.85 -4.95
C LYS A 199 13.91 15.05 -5.63
N GLU A 200 13.90 15.41 -6.90
CA GLU A 200 12.67 15.62 -7.68
C GLU A 200 11.84 14.33 -7.76
N THR A 201 12.45 13.21 -8.12
CA THR A 201 11.77 11.91 -8.13
C THR A 201 11.27 11.52 -6.74
N ALA A 202 12.05 11.78 -5.69
CA ALA A 202 11.62 11.49 -4.32
C ALA A 202 10.42 12.33 -3.87
N GLU A 203 10.28 13.56 -4.37
CA GLU A 203 9.12 14.42 -4.09
C GLU A 203 7.84 14.00 -4.81
N GLU A 204 7.92 13.22 -5.89
CA GLU A 204 6.74 12.70 -6.61
C GLU A 204 6.22 11.39 -5.99
N ILE A 205 7.10 10.55 -5.43
CA ILE A 205 6.71 9.27 -4.82
C ILE A 205 5.92 9.50 -3.52
N ARG A 206 4.74 8.89 -3.43
CA ARG A 206 3.91 8.95 -2.23
C ARG A 206 4.31 7.86 -1.24
N ILE A 207 4.36 8.22 0.04
CA ILE A 207 4.70 7.30 1.13
C ILE A 207 3.51 7.19 2.08
N GLN A 208 2.98 5.98 2.24
CA GLN A 208 1.90 5.66 3.16
C GLN A 208 2.45 5.15 4.49
N TYR A 209 1.79 5.46 5.58
CA TYR A 209 1.96 4.75 6.84
C TYR A 209 1.09 3.50 6.86
N GLY A 210 1.71 2.33 7.02
CA GLY A 210 1.06 1.00 7.01
C GLY A 210 0.91 0.38 8.39
N GLY A 211 1.20 1.12 9.46
CA GLY A 211 0.92 0.68 10.83
C GLY A 211 -0.53 0.92 11.23
N SER A 212 -0.80 0.86 12.53
CA SER A 212 -2.15 1.02 13.08
C SER A 212 -2.64 2.47 12.93
N MET A 213 -3.32 2.77 11.80
CA MET A 213 -4.01 4.04 11.58
C MET A 213 -5.50 3.85 11.78
N ASN A 214 -6.14 4.79 12.50
CA ASN A 214 -7.56 4.80 12.82
C ASN A 214 -8.10 6.24 12.86
N SER A 215 -9.39 6.42 13.08
CA SER A 215 -10.02 7.75 13.12
C SER A 215 -9.51 8.67 14.23
N GLY A 216 -8.87 8.11 15.28
CA GLY A 216 -8.34 8.90 16.40
C GLY A 216 -6.93 9.45 16.17
N ASN A 217 -6.14 8.84 15.27
CA ASN A 217 -4.73 9.24 15.04
C ASN A 217 -4.43 9.66 13.58
N CYS A 218 -5.37 9.46 12.65
CA CYS A 218 -5.13 9.72 11.22
C CYS A 218 -4.80 11.20 10.96
N LYS A 219 -5.47 12.14 11.64
CA LYS A 219 -5.24 13.58 11.45
C LYS A 219 -3.81 13.98 11.79
N GLU A 220 -3.29 13.49 12.90
CA GLU A 220 -1.92 13.75 13.35
C GLU A 220 -0.89 13.12 12.39
N LEU A 221 -1.06 11.84 12.04
CA LEU A 221 -0.19 11.14 11.10
C LEU A 221 -0.17 11.83 9.72
N LEU A 222 -1.34 12.16 9.16
CA LEU A 222 -1.46 12.77 7.84
C LEU A 222 -1.05 14.25 7.81
N SER A 223 -0.84 14.88 8.97
CA SER A 223 -0.25 16.24 9.07
C SER A 223 1.27 16.25 8.87
N LYS A 224 1.94 15.09 8.97
CA LYS A 224 3.39 15.00 8.82
C LYS A 224 3.80 15.17 7.36
N PRO A 225 4.95 15.84 7.09
CA PRO A 225 5.37 16.22 5.74
C PRO A 225 5.68 15.04 4.81
N ASP A 226 6.18 13.92 5.35
CA ASP A 226 6.58 12.75 4.58
C ASP A 226 5.58 11.58 4.63
N ILE A 227 4.44 11.76 5.30
CA ILE A 227 3.33 10.80 5.30
C ILE A 227 2.25 11.26 4.31
N ASP A 228 2.19 10.62 3.16
CA ASP A 228 1.29 10.97 2.05
C ASP A 228 -0.01 10.16 2.06
N GLY A 229 -0.24 9.34 3.08
CA GLY A 229 -1.44 8.52 3.16
C GLY A 229 -1.34 7.40 4.17
N GLY A 230 -2.27 6.45 4.05
CA GLY A 230 -2.32 5.28 4.89
C GLY A 230 -2.66 3.99 4.13
N LEU A 231 -2.00 2.89 4.50
CA LEU A 231 -2.40 1.54 4.12
C LEU A 231 -3.14 0.93 5.32
N ILE A 232 -4.47 0.91 5.23
CA ILE A 232 -5.37 0.70 6.37
C ILE A 232 -5.81 -0.76 6.43
N GLY A 233 -5.52 -1.45 7.55
CA GLY A 233 -5.99 -2.82 7.79
C GLY A 233 -7.43 -2.86 8.32
N GLY A 234 -7.61 -3.31 9.55
CA GLY A 234 -8.93 -3.60 10.14
C GLY A 234 -9.98 -2.46 10.11
N ALA A 235 -9.56 -1.20 10.16
CA ALA A 235 -10.48 -0.06 10.03
C ALA A 235 -11.08 0.05 8.62
N SER A 236 -10.41 -0.51 7.58
CA SER A 236 -10.93 -0.50 6.20
C SER A 236 -12.15 -1.42 5.98
N LEU A 237 -12.43 -2.29 6.93
CA LEU A 237 -13.59 -3.20 6.93
C LEU A 237 -14.81 -2.62 7.67
N LYS A 238 -14.77 -1.34 8.03
CA LYS A 238 -15.77 -0.65 8.84
C LYS A 238 -16.05 0.75 8.29
N GLU A 239 -17.19 1.34 8.68
CA GLU A 239 -17.52 2.74 8.37
C GLU A 239 -16.48 3.75 8.91
N GLU A 240 -15.66 3.34 9.88
CA GLU A 240 -14.53 4.11 10.38
C GLU A 240 -13.55 4.51 9.26
N PHE A 241 -13.45 3.73 8.19
CA PHE A 241 -12.62 4.04 7.03
C PHE A 241 -12.93 5.40 6.43
N ALA A 242 -14.21 5.75 6.33
CA ALA A 242 -14.64 7.05 5.82
C ALA A 242 -14.10 8.22 6.66
N LYS A 243 -14.01 8.06 8.00
CA LYS A 243 -13.42 9.08 8.86
C LYS A 243 -11.93 9.28 8.63
N ILE A 244 -11.23 8.23 8.17
CA ILE A 244 -9.81 8.34 7.79
C ILE A 244 -9.69 9.02 6.41
N VAL A 245 -10.59 8.71 5.49
CA VAL A 245 -10.67 9.36 4.17
C VAL A 245 -10.89 10.87 4.33
N HIS A 246 -11.82 11.26 5.20
CA HIS A 246 -12.20 12.65 5.50
C HIS A 246 -11.44 13.24 6.71
N TYR A 247 -10.20 12.88 6.91
CA TYR A 247 -9.37 13.22 8.07
C TYR A 247 -9.24 14.73 8.36
N ASN A 248 -9.54 15.58 7.39
CA ASN A 248 -9.45 17.05 7.50
C ASN A 248 -10.78 17.72 7.89
N GLU A 249 -11.88 16.97 7.93
CA GLU A 249 -13.23 17.47 8.23
C GLU A 249 -13.59 17.48 9.73
#